data_b91fed1dafa3f5b1ea9df2b6dc499fdb
#
_entry.id   b91fed1dafa3f5b1ea9df2b6dc499fdb
#
_cell.length_a   1.000
_cell.length_b   1.000
_cell.length_c   1.000
_cell.angle_alpha   90.00
_cell.angle_beta   90.00
_cell.angle_gamma   90.00
#
_symmetry.space_group_name_H-M   'P 1'
#
loop_
_entity.id
_entity.type
_entity.pdbx_description
1 polymer ?
#
loop_
_entity_poly.entity_id
_entity_poly.type
_entity_poly.pdbx_seq_one_letter_code
_entity_poly.pdbx_strand_id
1 'polypeptide(L)'
;MKPQVAFYERFGSAGYIALERVLADARAAGLLSIADVKRGDLGTSVEAYGQAWLSAGSPLEVDAITVNAYMGVGSLEPVFALAGQTEKGIFVLAATSNPEAATFQRAVISEGRQAGETVARAVFDDVGERNAGSGGSRLGSVGVVLGATLDLARFGLDLSAAPARGLTPILAPGFGHQGAQVADLRNLYGGYAQGVIVSESRSVLAVGPDRIKQMIARRVVEAGAARG
;
A
#
# COMPACT_ATOMS: atom_id res chain seq x y z
N MET A 1 6.04 7.40 7.32
CA MET A 1 7.12 6.39 7.16
C MET A 1 6.54 5.02 6.87
N LYS A 2 7.34 4.05 6.34
CA LYS A 2 6.85 2.69 6.05
C LYS A 2 7.87 1.63 6.53
N PRO A 3 7.82 1.19 7.80
CA PRO A 3 8.67 0.11 8.27
C PRO A 3 8.33 -1.22 7.58
N GLN A 4 9.36 -1.92 7.12
CA GLN A 4 9.24 -3.28 6.62
C GLN A 4 9.34 -4.24 7.80
N VAL A 5 8.22 -4.78 8.25
CA VAL A 5 8.11 -5.52 9.49
C VAL A 5 8.96 -6.79 9.52
N ALA A 6 9.11 -7.48 8.38
CA ALA A 6 9.96 -8.66 8.28
C ALA A 6 11.41 -8.45 8.75
N PHE A 7 11.94 -7.21 8.66
CA PHE A 7 13.28 -6.90 9.15
C PHE A 7 13.38 -6.83 10.68
N TYR A 8 12.26 -6.65 11.35
CA TYR A 8 12.14 -6.70 12.79
C TYR A 8 11.79 -8.12 13.26
N GLU A 9 10.83 -8.78 12.62
CA GLU A 9 10.37 -10.13 12.95
C GLU A 9 11.51 -11.15 13.03
N ARG A 10 12.51 -11.06 12.15
CA ARG A 10 13.67 -11.96 12.15
C ARG A 10 14.48 -11.95 13.46
N PHE A 11 14.29 -10.96 14.31
CA PHE A 11 14.92 -10.84 15.62
C PHE A 11 13.99 -11.23 16.77
N GLY A 12 12.83 -11.83 16.46
CA GLY A 12 11.85 -12.27 17.46
C GLY A 12 11.36 -11.12 18.35
N SER A 13 11.20 -11.39 19.64
CA SER A 13 10.68 -10.39 20.60
C SER A 13 11.53 -9.11 20.66
N ALA A 14 12.85 -9.21 20.55
CA ALA A 14 13.72 -8.04 20.56
C ALA A 14 13.46 -7.12 19.34
N GLY A 15 13.18 -7.72 18.18
CA GLY A 15 12.78 -6.96 17.00
C GLY A 15 11.44 -6.25 17.15
N TYR A 16 10.45 -6.92 17.76
CA TYR A 16 9.16 -6.29 18.03
C TYR A 16 9.28 -5.14 19.03
N ILE A 17 10.05 -5.30 20.12
CA ILE A 17 10.30 -4.21 21.07
C ILE A 17 10.93 -3.00 20.35
N ALA A 18 11.87 -3.23 19.44
CA ALA A 18 12.47 -2.15 18.65
C ALA A 18 11.44 -1.50 17.70
N LEU A 19 10.55 -2.28 17.07
CA LEU A 19 9.49 -1.77 16.21
C LEU A 19 8.48 -0.93 16.99
N GLU A 20 7.99 -1.40 18.14
CA GLU A 20 7.09 -0.67 19.02
C GLU A 20 7.65 0.71 19.37
N ARG A 21 8.93 0.78 19.72
CA ARG A 21 9.61 2.05 19.99
C ARG A 21 9.66 2.96 18.76
N VAL A 22 10.02 2.42 17.59
CA VAL A 22 10.06 3.20 16.34
C VAL A 22 8.69 3.76 15.99
N LEU A 23 7.61 2.99 16.19
CA LEU A 23 6.25 3.44 15.92
C LEU A 23 5.80 4.50 16.93
N ALA A 24 6.13 4.34 18.21
CA ALA A 24 5.85 5.33 19.24
C ALA A 24 6.59 6.66 18.97
N ASP A 25 7.87 6.61 18.62
CA ASP A 25 8.68 7.79 18.27
C ASP A 25 8.14 8.50 17.02
N ALA A 26 7.73 7.73 15.99
CA ALA A 26 7.13 8.27 14.78
C ALA A 26 5.80 9.00 15.07
N ARG A 27 4.94 8.41 15.88
CA ARG A 27 3.66 9.00 16.30
C ARG A 27 3.89 10.28 17.11
N ALA A 28 4.84 10.27 18.06
CA ALA A 28 5.20 11.44 18.84
C ALA A 28 5.76 12.58 17.96
N ALA A 29 6.39 12.25 16.85
CA ALA A 29 6.88 13.21 15.85
C ALA A 29 5.80 13.65 14.83
N GLY A 30 4.56 13.20 14.94
CA GLY A 30 3.48 13.51 14.00
C GLY A 30 3.64 12.90 12.61
N LEU A 31 4.42 11.81 12.49
CA LEU A 31 4.64 11.12 11.23
C LEU A 31 3.58 10.03 11.01
N LEU A 32 2.93 10.05 9.86
CA LEU A 32 2.09 8.94 9.43
C LEU A 32 2.94 7.69 9.18
N SER A 33 2.39 6.53 9.54
CA SER A 33 3.05 5.24 9.46
C SER A 33 2.24 4.21 8.67
N ILE A 34 2.91 3.46 7.80
CA ILE A 34 2.35 2.30 7.09
C ILE A 34 3.16 1.08 7.51
N ALA A 35 2.58 0.13 8.23
CA ALA A 35 3.30 -1.11 8.51
C ALA A 35 3.21 -2.05 7.29
N ASP A 36 4.37 -2.37 6.71
CA ASP A 36 4.46 -3.28 5.57
C ASP A 36 4.49 -4.73 6.09
N VAL A 37 3.31 -5.25 6.45
CA VAL A 37 3.10 -6.55 7.12
C VAL A 37 2.64 -7.66 6.18
N LYS A 38 1.97 -7.31 5.09
CA LYS A 38 1.43 -8.24 4.08
C LYS A 38 0.63 -9.40 4.68
N ARG A 39 -0.14 -9.13 5.74
CA ARG A 39 -0.98 -10.15 6.38
C ARG A 39 -2.20 -10.47 5.52
N GLY A 40 -2.64 -11.73 5.58
CA GLY A 40 -3.85 -12.18 4.91
C GLY A 40 -4.24 -13.53 5.52
N ASP A 41 -5.53 -13.65 5.88
CA ASP A 41 -6.14 -14.83 6.44
C ASP A 41 -7.66 -14.66 6.35
N LEU A 42 -8.41 -15.50 7.03
CA LEU A 42 -9.86 -15.44 7.15
C LEU A 42 -10.30 -15.60 8.61
N GLY A 43 -11.58 -15.26 8.89
CA GLY A 43 -12.20 -15.42 10.20
C GLY A 43 -11.44 -14.71 11.33
N THR A 44 -11.35 -15.35 12.49
CA THR A 44 -10.73 -14.77 13.69
C THR A 44 -9.23 -14.51 13.56
N SER A 45 -8.52 -15.24 12.67
CA SER A 45 -7.10 -15.00 12.42
C SER A 45 -6.87 -13.64 11.76
N VAL A 46 -7.65 -13.30 10.73
CA VAL A 46 -7.52 -12.01 10.06
C VAL A 46 -7.94 -10.86 10.98
N GLU A 47 -8.94 -11.08 11.84
CA GLU A 47 -9.34 -10.11 12.88
C GLU A 47 -8.17 -9.82 13.82
N ALA A 48 -7.51 -10.85 14.33
CA ALA A 48 -6.36 -10.70 15.24
C ALA A 48 -5.21 -9.93 14.58
N TYR A 49 -4.93 -10.19 13.29
CA TYR A 49 -3.97 -9.38 12.53
C TYR A 49 -4.41 -7.92 12.44
N GLY A 50 -5.67 -7.66 12.13
CA GLY A 50 -6.21 -6.29 12.11
C GLY A 50 -6.06 -5.60 13.46
N GLN A 51 -6.47 -6.25 14.54
CA GLN A 51 -6.41 -5.72 15.91
C GLN A 51 -4.99 -5.36 16.33
N ALA A 52 -4.01 -6.21 16.00
CA ALA A 52 -2.62 -5.97 16.36
C ALA A 52 -2.09 -4.63 15.81
N TRP A 53 -2.53 -4.20 14.62
CA TRP A 53 -1.96 -3.05 13.92
C TRP A 53 -2.90 -1.83 13.86
N LEU A 54 -4.20 -2.04 13.91
CA LEU A 54 -5.18 -0.98 13.67
C LEU A 54 -5.99 -0.59 14.91
N SER A 55 -5.96 -1.38 15.99
CA SER A 55 -6.65 -1.00 17.21
C SER A 55 -5.97 0.18 17.89
N ALA A 56 -6.76 1.14 18.34
CA ALA A 56 -6.26 2.26 19.12
C ALA A 56 -5.59 1.75 20.41
N GLY A 57 -4.41 2.28 20.72
CA GLY A 57 -3.63 1.89 21.89
C GLY A 57 -2.86 0.57 21.78
N SER A 58 -2.92 -0.11 20.63
CA SER A 58 -2.02 -1.25 20.39
C SER A 58 -0.56 -0.79 20.39
N PRO A 59 0.37 -1.59 21.00
CA PRO A 59 1.80 -1.29 20.90
C PRO A 59 2.30 -1.17 19.46
N LEU A 60 1.68 -1.89 18.53
CA LEU A 60 2.00 -1.89 17.10
C LEU A 60 1.08 -0.97 16.28
N GLU A 61 0.32 -0.10 16.91
CA GLU A 61 -0.62 0.78 16.23
C GLU A 61 0.04 1.64 15.16
N VAL A 62 -0.55 1.64 13.95
CA VAL A 62 -0.14 2.43 12.78
C VAL A 62 -1.34 3.07 12.09
N ASP A 63 -1.08 3.99 11.16
CA ASP A 63 -2.12 4.66 10.38
C ASP A 63 -2.61 3.81 9.20
N ALA A 64 -1.78 2.87 8.70
CA ALA A 64 -2.19 1.94 7.65
C ALA A 64 -1.34 0.67 7.66
N ILE A 65 -1.88 -0.40 7.05
CA ILE A 65 -1.17 -1.67 6.85
C ILE A 65 -1.23 -2.14 5.40
N THR A 66 -0.29 -3.01 5.00
CA THR A 66 -0.40 -3.80 3.78
C THR A 66 -1.02 -5.16 4.08
N VAL A 67 -1.90 -5.64 3.20
CA VAL A 67 -2.58 -6.92 3.33
C VAL A 67 -2.51 -7.73 2.03
N ASN A 68 -2.63 -9.05 2.15
CA ASN A 68 -2.61 -9.98 1.02
C ASN A 68 -3.99 -10.59 0.83
N ALA A 69 -4.55 -10.44 -0.36
CA ALA A 69 -5.87 -10.94 -0.74
C ALA A 69 -5.82 -12.30 -1.45
N TYR A 70 -4.85 -13.15 -1.16
CA TYR A 70 -4.75 -14.48 -1.79
C TYR A 70 -6.04 -15.32 -1.65
N MET A 71 -6.76 -15.17 -0.53
CA MET A 71 -8.04 -15.83 -0.26
C MET A 71 -9.26 -14.99 -0.70
N GLY A 72 -9.04 -14.03 -1.61
CA GLY A 72 -10.06 -13.08 -2.06
C GLY A 72 -10.13 -11.82 -1.19
N VAL A 73 -10.47 -10.68 -1.79
CA VAL A 73 -10.58 -9.39 -1.07
C VAL A 73 -11.65 -9.46 0.02
N GLY A 74 -12.74 -10.20 -0.20
CA GLY A 74 -13.81 -10.37 0.79
C GLY A 74 -13.37 -11.05 2.10
N SER A 75 -12.29 -11.84 2.09
CA SER A 75 -11.75 -12.44 3.32
C SER A 75 -11.20 -11.42 4.30
N LEU A 76 -10.88 -10.20 3.83
CA LEU A 76 -10.32 -9.09 4.60
C LEU A 76 -11.41 -8.19 5.22
N GLU A 77 -12.70 -8.50 5.05
CA GLU A 77 -13.82 -7.67 5.53
C GLU A 77 -13.69 -7.25 7.00
N PRO A 78 -13.31 -8.14 7.95
CA PRO A 78 -13.11 -7.74 9.34
C PRO A 78 -12.04 -6.65 9.52
N VAL A 79 -10.98 -6.70 8.71
CA VAL A 79 -9.89 -5.72 8.74
C VAL A 79 -10.35 -4.38 8.15
N PHE A 80 -11.13 -4.41 7.07
CA PHE A 80 -11.73 -3.20 6.49
C PHE A 80 -12.71 -2.53 7.46
N ALA A 81 -13.55 -3.31 8.12
CA ALA A 81 -14.50 -2.79 9.12
C ALA A 81 -13.77 -2.12 10.28
N LEU A 82 -12.72 -2.76 10.82
CA LEU A 82 -11.91 -2.19 11.88
C LEU A 82 -11.19 -0.90 11.43
N ALA A 83 -10.60 -0.91 10.24
CA ALA A 83 -9.94 0.28 9.69
C ALA A 83 -10.91 1.47 9.54
N GLY A 84 -12.15 1.22 9.10
CA GLY A 84 -13.20 2.22 9.05
C GLY A 84 -13.58 2.79 10.42
N GLN A 85 -13.68 1.93 11.43
CA GLN A 85 -13.99 2.33 12.82
C GLN A 85 -12.87 3.16 13.48
N THR A 86 -11.63 2.90 13.10
CA THR A 86 -10.45 3.53 13.68
C THR A 86 -9.86 4.63 12.78
N GLU A 87 -10.53 4.98 11.68
CA GLU A 87 -10.12 5.99 10.68
C GLU A 87 -8.72 5.71 10.09
N LYS A 88 -8.41 4.42 9.84
CA LYS A 88 -7.11 3.95 9.34
C LYS A 88 -7.21 3.42 7.92
N GLY A 89 -6.05 3.31 7.27
CA GLY A 89 -5.93 2.89 5.88
C GLY A 89 -5.46 1.45 5.72
N ILE A 90 -5.77 0.87 4.55
CA ILE A 90 -5.31 -0.46 4.15
C ILE A 90 -4.79 -0.40 2.73
N PHE A 91 -3.70 -1.11 2.44
CA PHE A 91 -3.18 -1.31 1.09
C PHE A 91 -3.16 -2.79 0.73
N VAL A 92 -4.01 -3.18 -0.21
CA VAL A 92 -4.12 -4.56 -0.69
C VAL A 92 -3.09 -4.82 -1.79
N LEU A 93 -2.33 -5.92 -1.70
CA LEU A 93 -1.40 -6.31 -2.76
C LEU A 93 -2.19 -6.68 -4.03
N ALA A 94 -1.91 -6.00 -5.15
CA ALA A 94 -2.53 -6.28 -6.44
C ALA A 94 -1.50 -6.63 -7.52
N ALA A 95 -0.49 -5.77 -7.76
CA ALA A 95 0.59 -6.07 -8.70
C ALA A 95 1.95 -5.75 -8.08
N THR A 96 2.79 -6.76 -7.90
CA THR A 96 4.09 -6.68 -7.24
C THR A 96 5.24 -6.98 -8.20
N SER A 97 6.40 -6.35 -7.98
CA SER A 97 7.51 -6.32 -8.96
C SER A 97 8.37 -7.58 -9.01
N ASN A 98 8.18 -8.55 -8.12
CA ASN A 98 8.91 -9.80 -8.16
C ASN A 98 8.44 -10.69 -9.33
N PRO A 99 9.35 -11.33 -10.09
CA PRO A 99 9.00 -12.06 -11.31
C PRO A 99 7.98 -13.19 -11.10
N GLU A 100 8.04 -13.88 -9.98
CA GLU A 100 7.19 -15.03 -9.65
C GLU A 100 5.71 -14.62 -9.52
N ALA A 101 5.45 -13.39 -9.06
CA ALA A 101 4.10 -12.89 -8.86
C ALA A 101 3.31 -12.76 -10.17
N ALA A 102 3.98 -12.55 -11.30
CA ALA A 102 3.35 -12.37 -12.59
C ALA A 102 2.49 -13.60 -12.99
N THR A 103 2.91 -14.80 -12.65
CA THR A 103 2.17 -16.05 -12.93
C THR A 103 0.79 -16.05 -12.26
N PHE A 104 0.73 -15.59 -11.01
CA PHE A 104 -0.51 -15.55 -10.26
C PHE A 104 -1.31 -14.27 -10.55
N GLN A 105 -0.68 -13.11 -10.49
CA GLN A 105 -1.38 -11.82 -10.57
C GLN A 105 -1.92 -11.52 -11.97
N ARG A 106 -1.36 -12.14 -13.02
CA ARG A 106 -1.83 -12.07 -14.41
C ARG A 106 -2.70 -13.25 -14.82
N ALA A 107 -2.93 -14.22 -13.94
CA ALA A 107 -3.85 -15.31 -14.22
C ALA A 107 -5.24 -14.74 -14.48
N VAL A 108 -5.94 -15.32 -15.47
CA VAL A 108 -7.29 -14.90 -15.85
C VAL A 108 -8.31 -15.71 -15.06
N ILE A 109 -9.27 -15.02 -14.47
CA ILE A 109 -10.38 -15.63 -13.74
C ILE A 109 -11.32 -16.28 -14.75
N SER A 110 -11.60 -17.57 -14.57
CA SER A 110 -12.41 -18.35 -15.52
C SER A 110 -13.90 -18.22 -15.31
N GLU A 111 -14.35 -17.90 -14.09
CA GLU A 111 -15.77 -17.91 -13.72
C GLU A 111 -16.12 -16.78 -12.73
N GLY A 112 -17.41 -16.50 -12.57
CA GLY A 112 -17.94 -15.53 -11.62
C GLY A 112 -18.00 -14.11 -12.16
N ARG A 113 -18.20 -13.15 -11.26
CA ARG A 113 -18.45 -11.73 -11.59
C ARG A 113 -17.31 -11.09 -12.40
N GLN A 114 -16.08 -11.49 -12.15
CA GLN A 114 -14.86 -10.95 -12.76
C GLN A 114 -14.27 -11.90 -13.81
N ALA A 115 -15.07 -12.81 -14.38
CA ALA A 115 -14.62 -13.72 -15.45
C ALA A 115 -14.04 -12.93 -16.63
N GLY A 116 -12.87 -13.35 -17.11
CA GLY A 116 -12.13 -12.68 -18.17
C GLY A 116 -11.11 -11.65 -17.68
N GLU A 117 -11.19 -11.20 -16.43
CA GLU A 117 -10.25 -10.25 -15.85
C GLU A 117 -9.04 -10.97 -15.24
N THR A 118 -7.93 -10.25 -15.10
CA THR A 118 -6.78 -10.75 -14.35
C THR A 118 -7.04 -10.69 -12.85
N VAL A 119 -6.34 -11.51 -12.07
CA VAL A 119 -6.40 -11.45 -10.60
C VAL A 119 -6.02 -10.04 -10.08
N ALA A 120 -4.99 -9.42 -10.67
CA ALA A 120 -4.59 -8.06 -10.27
C ALA A 120 -5.69 -7.02 -10.55
N ARG A 121 -6.37 -7.13 -11.71
CA ARG A 121 -7.50 -6.27 -12.06
C ARG A 121 -8.67 -6.49 -11.11
N ALA A 122 -9.02 -7.73 -10.84
CA ALA A 122 -10.09 -8.07 -9.92
C ALA A 122 -9.88 -7.47 -8.52
N VAL A 123 -8.67 -7.58 -7.97
CA VAL A 123 -8.33 -6.95 -6.69
C VAL A 123 -8.46 -5.42 -6.75
N PHE A 124 -7.99 -4.81 -7.84
CA PHE A 124 -8.08 -3.36 -8.02
C PHE A 124 -9.54 -2.88 -8.08
N ASP A 125 -10.40 -3.59 -8.81
CA ASP A 125 -11.82 -3.25 -8.96
C ASP A 125 -12.59 -3.45 -7.65
N ASP A 126 -12.37 -4.54 -6.92
CA ASP A 126 -12.99 -4.79 -5.61
C ASP A 126 -12.66 -3.67 -4.60
N VAL A 127 -11.42 -3.18 -4.61
CA VAL A 127 -11.00 -2.04 -3.78
C VAL A 127 -11.64 -0.74 -4.27
N GLY A 128 -11.71 -0.53 -5.59
CA GLY A 128 -12.36 0.64 -6.19
C GLY A 128 -13.85 0.74 -5.86
N GLU A 129 -14.58 -0.37 -5.97
CA GLU A 129 -16.00 -0.45 -5.60
C GLU A 129 -16.23 -0.10 -4.12
N ARG A 130 -15.37 -0.58 -3.23
CA ARG A 130 -15.42 -0.25 -1.81
C ARG A 130 -15.25 1.25 -1.56
N ASN A 131 -14.29 1.88 -2.23
CA ASN A 131 -14.04 3.31 -2.12
C ASN A 131 -15.21 4.14 -2.68
N ALA A 132 -15.85 3.71 -3.76
CA ALA A 132 -17.02 4.38 -4.35
C ALA A 132 -18.20 4.44 -3.39
N GLY A 133 -18.35 3.44 -2.51
CA GLY A 133 -19.40 3.39 -1.46
C GLY A 133 -19.11 4.26 -0.23
N SER A 134 -17.93 4.83 -0.09
CA SER A 134 -17.45 5.49 1.14
C SER A 134 -17.86 6.98 1.31
N GLY A 135 -19.01 7.40 0.82
CA GLY A 135 -19.62 8.67 1.24
C GLY A 135 -19.00 9.97 0.72
N GLY A 136 -18.27 9.96 -0.38
CA GLY A 136 -17.98 11.18 -1.14
C GLY A 136 -16.61 11.83 -0.90
N SER A 137 -15.71 11.22 -0.16
CA SER A 137 -14.30 11.64 -0.13
C SER A 137 -13.67 11.55 -1.52
N ARG A 138 -12.80 12.52 -1.86
CA ARG A 138 -12.03 12.48 -3.10
C ARG A 138 -11.07 11.28 -3.14
N LEU A 139 -10.45 10.94 -2.01
CA LEU A 139 -9.52 9.84 -1.84
C LEU A 139 -10.16 8.75 -0.96
N GLY A 140 -10.11 7.50 -1.41
CA GLY A 140 -10.58 6.36 -0.63
C GLY A 140 -9.64 6.03 0.55
N SER A 141 -10.16 5.30 1.53
CA SER A 141 -9.38 4.81 2.69
C SER A 141 -8.69 3.47 2.42
N VAL A 142 -9.10 2.76 1.38
CA VAL A 142 -8.51 1.49 0.97
C VAL A 142 -7.75 1.70 -0.33
N GLY A 143 -6.46 1.39 -0.32
CA GLY A 143 -5.57 1.47 -1.47
C GLY A 143 -5.12 0.11 -1.96
N VAL A 144 -4.30 0.14 -2.99
CA VAL A 144 -3.63 -1.04 -3.55
C VAL A 144 -2.12 -0.84 -3.59
N VAL A 145 -1.37 -1.94 -3.63
CA VAL A 145 0.07 -1.93 -3.92
C VAL A 145 0.26 -2.24 -5.40
N LEU A 146 0.83 -1.27 -6.14
CA LEU A 146 1.21 -1.43 -7.55
C LEU A 146 2.68 -1.04 -7.73
N GLY A 147 3.51 -1.99 -8.17
CA GLY A 147 4.95 -1.76 -8.37
C GLY A 147 5.23 -0.76 -9.50
N ALA A 148 6.08 0.24 -9.23
CA ALA A 148 6.42 1.31 -10.16
C ALA A 148 7.28 0.86 -11.35
N THR A 149 7.86 -0.34 -11.30
CA THR A 149 8.70 -0.91 -12.37
C THR A 149 7.93 -1.86 -13.29
N LEU A 150 6.61 -1.98 -13.10
CA LEU A 150 5.76 -2.88 -13.87
C LEU A 150 5.15 -2.18 -15.08
N ASP A 151 4.99 -2.92 -16.16
CA ASP A 151 4.03 -2.62 -17.22
C ASP A 151 2.63 -3.04 -16.72
N LEU A 152 1.89 -2.10 -16.15
CA LEU A 152 0.60 -2.36 -15.51
C LEU A 152 -0.46 -2.84 -16.50
N ALA A 153 -0.36 -2.48 -17.77
CA ALA A 153 -1.28 -2.97 -18.81
C ALA A 153 -1.23 -4.50 -18.95
N ARG A 154 -0.05 -5.11 -18.74
CA ARG A 154 0.09 -6.58 -18.71
C ARG A 154 -0.62 -7.26 -17.53
N PHE A 155 -1.02 -6.49 -16.53
CA PHE A 155 -1.81 -6.94 -15.39
C PHE A 155 -3.31 -6.59 -15.55
N GLY A 156 -3.72 -6.15 -16.75
CA GLY A 156 -5.10 -5.74 -17.03
C GLY A 156 -5.48 -4.38 -16.42
N LEU A 157 -4.51 -3.62 -15.93
CA LEU A 157 -4.75 -2.34 -15.24
C LEU A 157 -4.61 -1.17 -16.21
N ASP A 158 -5.74 -0.53 -16.53
CA ASP A 158 -5.79 0.75 -17.21
C ASP A 158 -5.99 1.87 -16.18
N LEU A 159 -4.97 2.70 -16.01
CA LEU A 159 -4.96 3.81 -15.06
C LEU A 159 -5.08 5.18 -15.76
N SER A 160 -5.42 5.23 -17.03
CA SER A 160 -5.52 6.46 -17.84
C SER A 160 -6.55 7.46 -17.30
N ALA A 161 -7.67 6.97 -16.79
CA ALA A 161 -8.75 7.77 -16.22
C ALA A 161 -9.05 7.37 -14.78
N ALA A 162 -9.05 8.34 -13.89
CA ALA A 162 -9.43 8.15 -12.49
C ALA A 162 -10.91 8.52 -12.26
N PRO A 163 -11.59 7.88 -11.28
CA PRO A 163 -12.92 8.27 -10.89
C PRO A 163 -12.93 9.66 -10.26
N ALA A 164 -14.04 10.39 -10.42
CA ALA A 164 -14.20 11.74 -9.86
C ALA A 164 -14.20 11.74 -8.31
N ARG A 165 -14.62 10.62 -7.69
CA ARG A 165 -14.69 10.42 -6.24
C ARG A 165 -14.24 9.00 -5.93
N GLY A 166 -13.80 8.78 -4.68
CA GLY A 166 -13.34 7.46 -4.23
C GLY A 166 -12.08 6.99 -4.94
N LEU A 167 -11.20 7.93 -5.34
CA LEU A 167 -9.93 7.58 -5.96
C LEU A 167 -9.18 6.57 -5.09
N THR A 168 -8.86 5.42 -5.64
CA THR A 168 -8.10 4.37 -4.96
C THR A 168 -6.65 4.83 -4.75
N PRO A 169 -6.17 4.96 -3.49
CA PRO A 169 -4.78 5.26 -3.22
C PRO A 169 -3.86 4.13 -3.72
N ILE A 170 -2.69 4.49 -4.21
CA ILE A 170 -1.70 3.53 -4.70
C ILE A 170 -0.42 3.65 -3.87
N LEU A 171 -0.08 2.61 -3.12
CA LEU A 171 1.26 2.48 -2.54
C LEU A 171 2.18 1.90 -3.62
N ALA A 172 3.15 2.70 -4.07
CA ALA A 172 3.99 2.41 -5.22
C ALA A 172 5.46 2.17 -4.82
N PRO A 173 5.86 0.91 -4.52
CA PRO A 173 7.27 0.55 -4.37
C PRO A 173 7.96 0.47 -5.74
N GLY A 174 9.28 0.73 -5.77
CA GLY A 174 10.08 0.56 -6.98
C GLY A 174 10.82 1.80 -7.44
N PHE A 175 10.60 2.93 -6.80
CA PHE A 175 11.30 4.17 -7.09
C PHE A 175 12.75 4.18 -6.59
N GLY A 176 13.58 4.95 -7.27
CA GLY A 176 14.99 5.15 -6.94
C GLY A 176 15.82 3.90 -7.21
N HIS A 177 16.24 3.17 -6.18
CA HIS A 177 17.17 2.04 -6.32
C HIS A 177 16.67 0.92 -7.25
N GLN A 178 15.36 0.72 -7.38
CA GLN A 178 14.79 -0.30 -8.27
C GLN A 178 14.56 0.18 -9.71
N GLY A 179 14.84 1.45 -10.00
CA GLY A 179 14.91 2.00 -11.35
C GLY A 179 13.80 2.96 -11.77
N ALA A 180 12.61 2.90 -11.18
CA ALA A 180 11.57 3.87 -11.51
C ALA A 180 11.97 5.29 -11.06
N GLN A 181 11.66 6.29 -11.88
CA GLN A 181 11.94 7.67 -11.59
C GLN A 181 10.67 8.37 -11.08
N VAL A 182 10.81 9.23 -10.06
CA VAL A 182 9.67 9.99 -9.53
C VAL A 182 9.08 10.92 -10.58
N ALA A 183 9.90 11.42 -11.49
CA ALA A 183 9.46 12.26 -12.62
C ALA A 183 8.46 11.56 -13.56
N ASP A 184 8.49 10.24 -13.63
CA ASP A 184 7.61 9.43 -14.49
C ASP A 184 6.27 9.08 -13.83
N LEU A 185 6.00 9.56 -12.62
CA LEU A 185 4.84 9.19 -11.82
C LEU A 185 3.53 9.32 -12.58
N ARG A 186 3.34 10.41 -13.33
CA ARG A 186 2.14 10.62 -14.13
C ARG A 186 2.04 9.68 -15.34
N ASN A 187 3.17 9.37 -15.97
CA ASN A 187 3.21 8.39 -17.07
C ASN A 187 2.90 6.98 -16.59
N LEU A 188 3.36 6.62 -15.37
CA LEU A 188 3.17 5.30 -14.79
C LEU A 188 1.74 5.08 -14.26
N TYR A 189 1.11 6.12 -13.68
CA TYR A 189 -0.16 5.98 -12.97
C TYR A 189 -1.30 6.84 -13.52
N GLY A 190 -1.08 7.57 -14.61
CA GLY A 190 -2.12 8.30 -15.33
C GLY A 190 -2.98 9.18 -14.45
N GLY A 191 -4.29 8.99 -14.52
CA GLY A 191 -5.29 9.71 -13.73
C GLY A 191 -5.21 9.44 -12.23
N TYR A 192 -4.57 8.35 -11.80
CA TYR A 192 -4.39 8.00 -10.39
C TYR A 192 -3.17 8.64 -9.75
N ALA A 193 -2.34 9.38 -10.49
CA ALA A 193 -1.09 10.00 -10.01
C ALA A 193 -1.28 10.84 -8.73
N GLN A 194 -2.42 11.51 -8.58
CA GLN A 194 -2.77 12.30 -7.38
C GLN A 194 -2.87 11.45 -6.10
N GLY A 195 -3.25 10.16 -6.21
CA GLY A 195 -3.40 9.23 -5.09
C GLY A 195 -2.17 8.36 -4.84
N VAL A 196 -1.05 8.57 -5.56
CA VAL A 196 0.14 7.72 -5.42
C VAL A 196 0.98 8.11 -4.20
N ILE A 197 1.32 7.11 -3.38
CA ILE A 197 2.31 7.20 -2.31
C ILE A 197 3.60 6.59 -2.83
N VAL A 198 4.58 7.44 -3.14
CA VAL A 198 5.92 7.02 -3.58
C VAL A 198 6.63 6.32 -2.42
N SER A 199 7.01 5.05 -2.61
CA SER A 199 7.76 4.28 -1.61
C SER A 199 9.20 4.10 -2.06
N GLU A 200 10.13 4.76 -1.38
CA GLU A 200 11.56 4.75 -1.63
C GLU A 200 12.31 4.56 -0.31
N SER A 201 13.33 3.71 -0.29
CA SER A 201 14.09 3.41 0.93
C SER A 201 15.60 3.54 0.72
N ARG A 202 16.23 2.61 -0.03
CA ARG A 202 17.68 2.51 -0.16
C ARG A 202 18.33 3.79 -0.70
N SER A 203 17.77 4.40 -1.72
CA SER A 203 18.25 5.66 -2.31
C SER A 203 18.13 6.86 -1.37
N VAL A 204 17.12 6.88 -0.49
CA VAL A 204 16.96 7.91 0.53
C VAL A 204 17.93 7.68 1.70
N LEU A 205 18.08 6.43 2.15
CA LEU A 205 18.91 6.09 3.31
C LEU A 205 20.41 6.12 2.98
N ALA A 206 20.80 5.85 1.73
CA ALA A 206 22.21 5.79 1.30
C ALA A 206 22.98 7.11 1.46
N VAL A 207 22.28 8.25 1.55
CA VAL A 207 22.93 9.56 1.74
C VAL A 207 23.44 9.79 3.17
N GLY A 208 23.10 8.91 4.10
CA GLY A 208 23.47 8.97 5.51
C GLY A 208 22.63 9.94 6.34
N PRO A 209 22.77 9.89 7.68
CA PRO A 209 21.89 10.59 8.62
C PRO A 209 21.91 12.11 8.45
N ASP A 210 23.07 12.69 8.13
CA ASP A 210 23.23 14.15 8.05
C ASP A 210 22.48 14.76 6.85
N ARG A 211 22.30 14.01 5.78
CA ARG A 211 21.68 14.47 4.52
C ARG A 211 20.28 13.92 4.29
N ILE A 212 19.78 13.01 5.15
CA ILE A 212 18.48 12.36 4.94
C ILE A 212 17.31 13.35 4.90
N LYS A 213 17.32 14.36 5.76
CA LYS A 213 16.27 15.40 5.79
C LYS A 213 16.21 16.16 4.46
N GLN A 214 17.35 16.54 3.92
CA GLN A 214 17.43 17.25 2.65
C GLN A 214 16.97 16.35 1.49
N MET A 215 17.37 15.06 1.51
CA MET A 215 16.93 14.10 0.50
C MET A 215 15.41 13.90 0.54
N ILE A 216 14.81 13.75 1.71
CA ILE A 216 13.34 13.62 1.85
C ILE A 216 12.66 14.87 1.33
N ALA A 217 13.10 16.06 1.72
CA ALA A 217 12.53 17.32 1.25
C ALA A 217 12.58 17.44 -0.28
N ARG A 218 13.71 17.07 -0.88
CA ARG A 218 13.85 17.01 -2.35
C ARG A 218 12.84 16.06 -2.98
N ARG A 219 12.69 14.83 -2.46
CA ARG A 219 11.74 13.84 -2.98
C ARG A 219 10.28 14.28 -2.85
N VAL A 220 9.94 15.00 -1.78
CA VAL A 220 8.59 15.58 -1.60
C VAL A 220 8.29 16.59 -2.71
N VAL A 221 9.25 17.49 -3.03
CA VAL A 221 9.10 18.46 -4.11
C VAL A 221 8.98 17.78 -5.48
N GLU A 222 9.87 16.79 -5.77
CA GLU A 222 9.84 16.03 -7.02
C GLU A 222 8.50 15.29 -7.19
N ALA A 223 8.00 14.61 -6.15
CA ALA A 223 6.73 13.91 -6.19
C ALA A 223 5.55 14.87 -6.34
N GLY A 224 5.58 16.04 -5.70
CA GLY A 224 4.57 17.07 -5.87
C GLY A 224 4.49 17.59 -7.30
N ALA A 225 5.64 17.91 -7.90
CA ALA A 225 5.73 18.36 -9.29
C ALA A 225 5.27 17.29 -10.30
N ALA A 226 5.60 16.02 -10.06
CA ALA A 226 5.26 14.91 -10.94
C ALA A 226 3.77 14.50 -10.93
N ARG A 227 3.01 14.95 -9.94
CA ARG A 227 1.55 14.72 -9.87
C ARG A 227 0.75 15.67 -10.77
N GLY A 228 1.29 16.83 -11.10
CA GLY A 228 0.66 17.88 -11.91
C GLY A 228 -0.12 18.84 -11.08
#